data_14c83feab2ad4eebaa4dc8c7aafdd523
#
_entry.id   14c83feab2ad4eebaa4dc8c7aafdd523
#
_cell.length_a   1.000
_cell.length_b   1.000
_cell.length_c   1.000
_cell.angle_alpha   90.00
_cell.angle_beta   90.00
_cell.angle_gamma   90.00
#
_symmetry.space_group_name_H-M   'P 1'
#
loop_
_entity.id
_entity.type
_entity.pdbx_description
1 polymer ?
#
loop_
_entity_poly.entity_id
_entity_poly.type
_entity_poly.pdbx_seq_one_letter_code
_entity_poly.pdbx_strand_id
1 'polypeptide(L)'
;MRSTKLPSSLKSGIQGAVIGAAGISVLGFSVFGWTLGGTAERMAKQRAEAAVVDVLTPICVEKFNAQADAPAKLTEFKKASTWDRRLIIENGGWATVPGTDAPNKALARACTERLERPL
;
A
#
# COMPACT_ATOMS: atom_id res chain seq x y z
N MET A 1 -7.42 52.73 -23.10
CA MET A 1 -7.96 51.39 -22.99
C MET A 1 -9.29 51.27 -23.71
N ARG A 2 -9.33 50.45 -24.67
CA ARG A 2 -10.52 50.35 -25.50
C ARG A 2 -11.23 49.05 -25.39
N SER A 3 -11.14 48.44 -24.31
CA SER A 3 -11.68 47.14 -24.05
C SER A 3 -13.21 47.07 -24.03
N THR A 4 -13.86 48.21 -24.05
CA THR A 4 -15.30 48.30 -23.84
C THR A 4 -16.13 47.98 -25.06
N LYS A 5 -15.50 47.99 -26.27
CA LYS A 5 -16.23 47.74 -27.51
C LYS A 5 -15.81 46.45 -28.19
N LEU A 6 -15.99 45.35 -27.48
CA LEU A 6 -15.80 44.06 -28.11
C LEU A 6 -17.00 43.72 -29.00
N PRO A 7 -16.77 43.11 -30.18
CA PRO A 7 -17.88 42.63 -31.03
C PRO A 7 -18.77 41.68 -30.26
N SER A 8 -20.05 41.67 -30.57
CA SER A 8 -21.01 40.73 -29.93
C SER A 8 -20.58 39.28 -30.12
N SER A 9 -20.04 38.94 -31.27
CA SER A 9 -19.52 37.62 -31.54
C SER A 9 -18.37 37.23 -30.62
N LEU A 10 -17.49 38.19 -30.33
CA LEU A 10 -16.37 37.98 -29.45
C LEU A 10 -16.82 37.80 -27.99
N LYS A 11 -17.78 38.59 -27.56
CA LYS A 11 -18.38 38.43 -26.22
C LYS A 11 -19.04 37.07 -26.06
N SER A 12 -19.79 36.64 -27.04
CA SER A 12 -20.42 35.32 -27.03
C SER A 12 -19.39 34.20 -26.99
N GLY A 13 -18.29 34.34 -27.74
CA GLY A 13 -17.18 33.40 -27.75
C GLY A 13 -16.49 33.31 -26.40
N ILE A 14 -16.26 34.47 -25.76
CA ILE A 14 -15.63 34.53 -24.42
C ILE A 14 -16.54 33.89 -23.38
N GLN A 15 -17.85 34.19 -23.40
CA GLN A 15 -18.81 33.62 -22.50
C GLN A 15 -18.89 32.09 -22.65
N GLY A 16 -18.92 31.61 -23.89
CA GLY A 16 -18.90 30.19 -24.17
C GLY A 16 -17.63 29.49 -23.68
N ALA A 17 -16.48 30.13 -23.87
CA ALA A 17 -15.20 29.62 -23.40
C ALA A 17 -15.16 29.54 -21.85
N VAL A 18 -15.64 30.56 -21.16
CA VAL A 18 -15.70 30.60 -19.70
C VAL A 18 -16.63 29.50 -19.15
N ILE A 19 -17.82 29.40 -19.71
CA ILE A 19 -18.78 28.36 -19.32
C ILE A 19 -18.25 26.96 -19.59
N GLY A 20 -17.63 26.76 -20.75
CA GLY A 20 -17.02 25.50 -21.12
C GLY A 20 -15.85 25.12 -20.21
N ALA A 21 -14.97 26.07 -19.89
CA ALA A 21 -13.87 25.85 -18.98
C ALA A 21 -14.34 25.53 -17.55
N ALA A 22 -15.38 26.23 -17.07
CA ALA A 22 -15.97 25.95 -15.78
C ALA A 22 -16.59 24.56 -15.74
N GLY A 23 -17.33 24.17 -16.80
CA GLY A 23 -17.92 22.84 -16.92
C GLY A 23 -16.89 21.72 -16.95
N ILE A 24 -15.82 21.88 -17.72
CA ILE A 24 -14.73 20.92 -17.80
C ILE A 24 -14.02 20.80 -16.45
N SER A 25 -13.78 21.92 -15.76
CA SER A 25 -13.14 21.95 -14.45
C SER A 25 -13.99 21.22 -13.41
N VAL A 26 -15.30 21.45 -13.37
CA VAL A 26 -16.21 20.76 -12.45
C VAL A 26 -16.24 19.26 -12.73
N LEU A 27 -16.37 18.87 -13.98
CA LEU A 27 -16.35 17.46 -14.38
C LEU A 27 -15.00 16.82 -14.08
N GLY A 28 -13.92 17.51 -14.39
CA GLY A 28 -12.57 17.05 -14.12
C GLY A 28 -12.33 16.82 -12.61
N PHE A 29 -12.73 17.78 -11.78
CA PHE A 29 -12.60 17.64 -10.34
C PHE A 29 -13.51 16.57 -9.77
N SER A 30 -14.72 16.42 -10.30
CA SER A 30 -15.65 15.39 -9.83
C SER A 30 -15.18 13.99 -10.17
N VAL A 31 -14.66 13.79 -11.37
CA VAL A 31 -14.24 12.46 -11.85
C VAL A 31 -12.80 12.17 -11.47
N PHE A 32 -11.88 13.07 -11.78
CA PHE A 32 -10.44 12.86 -11.52
C PHE A 32 -10.07 13.08 -10.06
N GLY A 33 -10.68 14.05 -9.39
CA GLY A 33 -10.45 14.27 -7.97
C GLY A 33 -10.89 13.08 -7.14
N TRP A 34 -12.00 12.49 -7.48
CA TRP A 34 -12.49 11.25 -6.87
C TRP A 34 -11.50 10.09 -7.09
N THR A 35 -11.06 9.91 -8.33
CA THR A 35 -10.12 8.84 -8.69
C THR A 35 -8.76 9.05 -8.03
N LEU A 36 -8.25 10.27 -8.03
CA LEU A 36 -6.99 10.62 -7.38
C LEU A 36 -7.07 10.48 -5.85
N GLY A 37 -8.20 10.87 -5.25
CA GLY A 37 -8.43 10.70 -3.82
C GLY A 37 -8.41 9.24 -3.42
N GLY A 38 -9.10 8.36 -4.18
CA GLY A 38 -9.08 6.93 -3.94
C GLY A 38 -7.69 6.32 -4.10
N THR A 39 -6.93 6.76 -5.09
CA THR A 39 -5.55 6.32 -5.29
C THR A 39 -4.64 6.79 -4.15
N ALA A 40 -4.77 8.04 -3.71
CA ALA A 40 -3.99 8.58 -2.59
C ALA A 40 -4.26 7.81 -1.29
N GLU A 41 -5.50 7.48 -1.00
CA GLU A 41 -5.86 6.67 0.16
C GLU A 41 -5.25 5.27 0.08
N ARG A 42 -5.30 4.63 -1.07
CA ARG A 42 -4.67 3.32 -1.28
C ARG A 42 -3.17 3.38 -1.07
N MET A 43 -2.51 4.38 -1.63
CA MET A 43 -1.07 4.56 -1.47
C MET A 43 -0.69 4.82 -0.01
N ALA A 44 -1.44 5.66 0.69
CA ALA A 44 -1.23 5.92 2.10
C ALA A 44 -1.38 4.66 2.95
N LYS A 45 -2.43 3.87 2.66
CA LYS A 45 -2.67 2.60 3.34
C LYS A 45 -1.55 1.59 3.07
N GLN A 46 -1.13 1.46 1.82
CA GLN A 46 -0.03 0.58 1.43
C GLN A 46 1.28 0.98 2.09
N ARG A 47 1.58 2.28 2.19
CA ARG A 47 2.76 2.78 2.88
C ARG A 47 2.71 2.49 4.37
N ALA A 48 1.55 2.68 5.00
CA ALA A 48 1.36 2.37 6.40
C ALA A 48 1.54 0.87 6.67
N GLU A 49 0.97 0.02 5.83
CA GLU A 49 1.12 -1.43 5.93
C GLU A 49 2.58 -1.86 5.73
N ALA A 50 3.26 -1.29 4.73
CA ALA A 50 4.67 -1.55 4.48
C ALA A 50 5.54 -1.13 5.67
N ALA A 51 5.27 0.02 6.28
CA ALA A 51 5.98 0.49 7.45
C ALA A 51 5.80 -0.46 8.64
N VAL A 52 4.58 -0.95 8.86
CA VAL A 52 4.29 -1.94 9.91
C VAL A 52 5.05 -3.24 9.66
N VAL A 53 5.05 -3.72 8.42
CA VAL A 53 5.80 -4.92 8.02
C VAL A 53 7.29 -4.73 8.26
N ASP A 54 7.85 -3.59 7.85
CA ASP A 54 9.27 -3.29 8.03
C ASP A 54 9.70 -3.28 9.50
N VAL A 55 8.86 -2.75 10.37
CA VAL A 55 9.13 -2.71 11.82
C VAL A 55 8.99 -4.09 12.46
N LEU A 56 7.99 -4.85 12.03
CA LEU A 56 7.66 -6.14 12.64
C LEU A 56 8.47 -7.32 12.08
N THR A 57 9.05 -7.19 10.90
CA THR A 57 9.84 -8.27 10.29
C THR A 57 11.02 -8.68 11.15
N PRO A 58 11.87 -7.78 11.66
CA PRO A 58 12.95 -8.15 12.58
C PRO A 58 12.42 -8.83 13.86
N ILE A 59 11.29 -8.37 14.36
CA ILE A 59 10.66 -8.95 15.54
C ILE A 59 10.19 -10.38 15.26
N CYS A 60 9.60 -10.62 14.10
CA CYS A 60 9.20 -11.96 13.66
C CYS A 60 10.39 -12.91 13.61
N VAL A 61 11.47 -12.49 12.99
CA VAL A 61 12.72 -13.27 12.90
C VAL A 61 13.30 -13.55 14.29
N GLU A 62 13.33 -12.54 15.14
CA GLU A 62 13.80 -12.67 16.52
C GLU A 62 12.98 -13.66 17.32
N LYS A 63 11.67 -13.58 17.24
CA LYS A 63 10.76 -14.52 17.91
C LYS A 63 10.96 -15.95 17.41
N PHE A 64 11.15 -16.12 16.11
CA PHE A 64 11.45 -17.43 15.53
C PHE A 64 12.75 -17.99 16.09
N ASN A 65 13.78 -17.19 16.17
CA ASN A 65 15.10 -17.59 16.67
C ASN A 65 15.13 -17.77 18.19
N ALA A 66 14.16 -17.22 18.91
CA ALA A 66 14.06 -17.35 20.37
C ALA A 66 13.47 -18.68 20.81
N GLN A 67 12.99 -19.52 19.90
CA GLN A 67 12.49 -20.85 20.23
C GLN A 67 13.63 -21.73 20.75
N ALA A 68 13.29 -22.63 21.69
CA ALA A 68 14.27 -23.58 22.24
C ALA A 68 14.91 -24.45 21.13
N ASP A 69 14.09 -24.82 20.13
CA ASP A 69 14.49 -25.69 19.04
C ASP A 69 14.80 -24.90 17.75
N ALA A 70 15.17 -23.63 17.87
CA ALA A 70 15.35 -22.76 16.72
C ALA A 70 16.23 -23.35 15.61
N PRO A 71 17.41 -23.95 15.88
CA PRO A 71 18.22 -24.55 14.82
C PRO A 71 17.52 -25.69 14.08
N ALA A 72 16.82 -26.55 14.81
CA ALA A 72 16.07 -27.66 14.22
C ALA A 72 14.87 -27.15 13.42
N LYS A 73 14.16 -26.18 13.94
CA LYS A 73 13.03 -25.53 13.26
C LYS A 73 13.48 -24.82 11.99
N LEU A 74 14.62 -24.15 12.02
CA LEU A 74 15.17 -23.50 10.84
C LEU A 74 15.54 -24.51 9.77
N THR A 75 16.08 -25.67 10.16
CA THR A 75 16.40 -26.75 9.23
C THR A 75 15.14 -27.29 8.55
N GLU A 76 14.10 -27.54 9.30
CA GLU A 76 12.79 -27.93 8.77
C GLU A 76 12.21 -26.88 7.83
N PHE A 77 12.31 -25.62 8.23
CA PHE A 77 11.85 -24.48 7.44
C PHE A 77 12.59 -24.43 6.09
N LYS A 78 13.90 -24.58 6.07
CA LYS A 78 14.68 -24.56 4.84
C LYS A 78 14.40 -25.74 3.91
N LYS A 79 14.00 -26.88 4.44
CA LYS A 79 13.61 -28.05 3.65
C LYS A 79 12.22 -27.93 3.03
N ALA A 80 11.36 -27.09 3.59
CA ALA A 80 10.00 -26.90 3.11
C ALA A 80 9.98 -26.12 1.79
N SER A 81 8.92 -26.28 1.01
CA SER A 81 8.68 -25.47 -0.18
C SER A 81 8.42 -24.02 0.21
N THR A 82 8.57 -23.08 -0.73
CA THR A 82 8.33 -21.65 -0.49
C THR A 82 6.94 -21.41 0.08
N TRP A 83 5.94 -22.10 -0.42
CA TRP A 83 4.57 -22.00 0.07
C TRP A 83 4.46 -22.50 1.50
N ASP A 84 5.00 -23.67 1.77
CA ASP A 84 4.97 -24.29 3.09
C ASP A 84 5.73 -23.48 4.14
N ARG A 85 6.84 -22.86 3.75
CA ARG A 85 7.60 -21.96 4.62
C ARG A 85 6.75 -20.82 5.15
N ARG A 86 5.98 -20.21 4.26
CA ARG A 86 5.07 -19.13 4.67
C ARG A 86 3.99 -19.63 5.63
N LEU A 87 3.44 -20.81 5.35
CA LEU A 87 2.44 -21.42 6.23
C LEU A 87 3.01 -21.76 7.60
N ILE A 88 4.24 -22.20 7.68
CA ILE A 88 4.92 -22.44 8.95
C ILE A 88 4.97 -21.17 9.77
N ILE A 89 5.33 -20.06 9.16
CA ILE A 89 5.40 -18.76 9.85
C ILE A 89 4.01 -18.29 10.27
N GLU A 90 3.02 -18.41 9.41
CA GLU A 90 1.64 -18.02 9.73
C GLU A 90 1.08 -18.87 10.89
N ASN A 91 1.25 -20.17 10.83
CA ASN A 91 0.74 -21.10 11.84
C ASN A 91 1.46 -20.99 13.18
N GLY A 92 2.72 -20.56 13.17
CA GLY A 92 3.50 -20.36 14.38
C GLY A 92 3.12 -19.11 15.15
N GLY A 93 2.35 -18.20 14.59
CA GLY A 93 1.91 -16.98 15.24
C GLY A 93 2.92 -15.84 15.22
N TRP A 94 4.07 -16.03 14.60
CA TRP A 94 5.10 -14.98 14.53
C TRP A 94 4.76 -13.82 13.60
N ALA A 95 3.85 -14.06 12.67
CA ALA A 95 3.37 -13.04 11.73
C ALA A 95 2.03 -12.42 12.15
N THR A 96 1.55 -12.72 13.34
CA THR A 96 0.33 -12.12 13.86
C THR A 96 0.66 -10.77 14.48
N VAL A 97 0.06 -9.72 13.93
CA VAL A 97 0.23 -8.36 14.43
C VAL A 97 -0.46 -8.24 15.79
N PRO A 98 0.16 -7.62 16.80
CA PRO A 98 -0.48 -7.39 18.08
C PRO A 98 -1.84 -6.70 17.93
N GLY A 99 -2.84 -7.24 18.62
CA GLY A 99 -4.22 -6.74 18.52
C GLY A 99 -5.05 -7.34 17.40
N THR A 100 -4.52 -8.28 16.61
CA THR A 100 -5.24 -9.00 15.58
C THR A 100 -5.25 -10.50 15.89
N ASP A 101 -6.26 -11.20 15.39
CA ASP A 101 -6.40 -12.64 15.61
C ASP A 101 -5.86 -13.48 14.45
N ALA A 102 -5.58 -12.84 13.33
CA ALA A 102 -5.16 -13.52 12.11
C ALA A 102 -3.73 -13.12 11.72
N PRO A 103 -2.97 -14.03 11.09
CA PRO A 103 -1.63 -13.70 10.61
C PRO A 103 -1.71 -12.67 9.47
N ASN A 104 -0.74 -11.76 9.45
CA ASN A 104 -0.57 -10.82 8.36
C ASN A 104 0.25 -11.48 7.26
N LYS A 105 -0.35 -11.64 6.09
CA LYS A 105 0.29 -12.33 4.97
C LYS A 105 1.55 -11.62 4.46
N ALA A 106 1.54 -10.30 4.43
CA ALA A 106 2.69 -9.51 4.01
C ALA A 106 3.85 -9.65 5.01
N LEU A 107 3.54 -9.63 6.30
CA LEU A 107 4.54 -9.84 7.35
C LEU A 107 5.09 -11.27 7.30
N ALA A 108 4.24 -12.27 7.12
CA ALA A 108 4.66 -13.66 6.99
C ALA A 108 5.62 -13.84 5.82
N ARG A 109 5.30 -13.23 4.69
CA ARG A 109 6.15 -13.26 3.50
C ARG A 109 7.52 -12.60 3.76
N ALA A 110 7.51 -11.41 4.34
CA ALA A 110 8.76 -10.68 4.63
C ALA A 110 9.62 -11.43 5.66
N CYS A 111 9.02 -12.00 6.68
CA CYS A 111 9.68 -12.82 7.68
C CYS A 111 10.30 -14.07 7.04
N THR A 112 9.54 -14.75 6.18
CA THR A 112 10.01 -15.92 5.43
C THR A 112 11.22 -15.58 4.58
N GLU A 113 11.15 -14.50 3.81
CA GLU A 113 12.27 -14.05 2.97
C GLU A 113 13.51 -13.72 3.80
N ARG A 114 13.31 -13.11 4.97
CA ARG A 114 14.42 -12.77 5.85
C ARG A 114 15.08 -14.00 6.45
N LEU A 115 14.31 -15.01 6.84
CA LEU A 115 14.83 -16.27 7.37
C LEU A 115 15.54 -17.11 6.31
N GLU A 116 15.16 -16.97 5.05
CA GLU A 116 15.80 -17.67 3.93
C GLU A 116 17.17 -17.13 3.60
N ARG A 117 17.45 -15.87 3.93
CA ARG A 117 18.74 -15.25 3.62
C ARG A 117 19.81 -15.75 4.58
N PRO A 118 20.98 -16.14 4.07
CA PRO A 118 22.10 -16.42 4.94
C PRO A 118 22.55 -15.14 5.65
N LEU A 119 22.94 -15.27 6.88
CA LEU A 119 23.51 -14.17 7.66
C LEU A 119 24.81 -13.65 7.05
#